data_b79430ee7f4f042dfff572023832901f
#
_entry.id   b79430ee7f4f042dfff572023832901f
#
_cell.length_a   1.000
_cell.length_b   1.000
_cell.length_c   1.000
_cell.angle_alpha   90.00
_cell.angle_beta   90.00
_cell.angle_gamma   90.00
#
_symmetry.space_group_name_H-M   'P 1'
#
loop_
_entity.id
_entity.type
_entity.pdbx_description
1 polymer ?
#
loop_
_entity_poly.entity_id
_entity_poly.type
_entity_poly.pdbx_seq_one_letter_code
_entity_poly.pdbx_strand_id
1 'polypeptide(L)'
;MMIINLFITLTVIRGEHTMAEDNINGMNQIAQTERSAPTDFNFAIGTWTVKHRRLKDLLSETKEWIEFEGSSTTRTILGGFGNLEDNVLHFPNSSFRAAAIRSYDPNTKQWSIWWLDGRFPNKIDVPVVGEFKNKVGLFYAEDVLNNIPTKVRFTWDSTLPENPRWEQAFSTDNGITWQTNWSMSFLRAN
;
A
#
# COMPACT_ATOMS: atom_id res chain seq x y z
N MET A 1 57.47 38.42 26.90
CA MET A 1 56.64 37.51 26.02
C MET A 1 55.27 37.51 26.64
N MET A 2 54.40 38.33 26.09
CA MET A 2 53.07 38.68 26.63
C MET A 2 52.02 37.92 25.84
N ILE A 3 51.27 37.01 26.50
CA ILE A 3 50.20 36.23 25.88
C ILE A 3 48.94 37.02 26.11
N ILE A 4 48.35 37.52 25.02
CA ILE A 4 47.05 38.19 25.02
C ILE A 4 45.98 37.13 24.86
N ASN A 5 45.17 36.93 25.93
CA ASN A 5 43.94 36.14 25.88
C ASN A 5 42.85 36.98 25.29
N LEU A 6 42.40 36.59 24.08
CA LEU A 6 41.22 37.18 23.45
C LEU A 6 39.97 36.35 23.84
N PHE A 7 39.16 36.89 24.75
CA PHE A 7 37.84 36.34 25.05
C PHE A 7 36.88 36.73 23.93
N ILE A 8 36.50 35.75 23.10
CA ILE A 8 35.40 35.92 22.17
C ILE A 8 34.12 35.62 22.94
N THR A 9 33.32 36.64 23.18
CA THR A 9 32.00 36.51 23.77
C THR A 9 31.06 36.04 22.64
N LEU A 10 30.68 34.76 22.67
CA LEU A 10 29.71 34.21 21.75
C LEU A 10 28.30 34.60 22.25
N THR A 11 27.74 35.65 21.69
CA THR A 11 26.31 35.99 21.93
C THR A 11 25.45 34.98 21.17
N VAL A 12 24.89 34.03 21.93
CA VAL A 12 23.92 33.06 21.38
C VAL A 12 22.60 33.81 21.12
N ILE A 13 22.34 34.11 19.86
CA ILE A 13 21.02 34.52 19.42
C ILE A 13 20.11 33.25 19.40
N ARG A 14 19.58 32.93 20.58
CA ARG A 14 18.62 31.85 20.80
C ARG A 14 17.25 32.50 20.97
N GLY A 15 16.57 32.84 19.90
CA GLY A 15 15.23 33.44 20.08
C GLY A 15 14.32 33.40 18.87
N GLU A 16 14.86 33.40 17.65
CA GLU A 16 13.99 33.57 16.48
C GLU A 16 13.77 32.28 15.67
N HIS A 17 14.65 31.25 15.81
CA HIS A 17 14.46 29.99 15.09
C HIS A 17 13.41 29.07 15.69
N THR A 18 13.20 29.10 17.02
CA THR A 18 12.23 28.22 17.69
C THR A 18 10.78 28.59 17.42
N MET A 19 10.47 29.90 17.30
CA MET A 19 9.11 30.38 17.09
C MET A 19 8.58 30.08 15.67
N ALA A 20 9.45 30.07 14.66
CA ALA A 20 9.05 29.74 13.28
C ALA A 20 8.83 28.23 13.08
N GLU A 21 9.68 27.37 13.67
CA GLU A 21 9.55 25.92 13.62
C GLU A 21 8.34 25.43 14.44
N ASP A 22 8.08 26.03 15.61
CA ASP A 22 6.91 25.70 16.42
C ASP A 22 5.60 26.12 15.74
N ASN A 23 5.58 27.28 15.02
CA ASN A 23 4.43 27.69 14.22
C ASN A 23 4.19 26.78 13.01
N ILE A 24 5.22 26.38 12.29
CA ILE A 24 5.10 25.46 11.14
C ILE A 24 4.63 24.08 11.61
N ASN A 25 5.16 23.57 12.72
CA ASN A 25 4.73 22.31 13.31
C ASN A 25 3.29 22.40 13.84
N GLY A 26 2.92 23.49 14.49
CA GLY A 26 1.55 23.76 14.94
C GLY A 26 0.55 23.87 13.78
N MET A 27 0.90 24.58 12.71
CA MET A 27 0.05 24.69 11.52
C MET A 27 -0.08 23.35 10.77
N ASN A 28 0.99 22.54 10.71
CA ASN A 28 0.94 21.21 10.12
C ASN A 28 0.12 20.22 10.97
N GLN A 29 0.18 20.32 12.30
CA GLN A 29 -0.66 19.50 13.17
C GLN A 29 -2.13 19.92 13.11
N ILE A 30 -2.44 21.21 13.05
CA ILE A 30 -3.81 21.72 12.90
C ILE A 30 -4.37 21.31 11.53
N ALA A 31 -3.57 21.40 10.46
CA ALA A 31 -3.98 20.97 9.11
C ALA A 31 -4.23 19.45 9.02
N GLN A 32 -3.54 18.62 9.82
CA GLN A 32 -3.81 17.18 9.90
C GLN A 32 -5.07 16.84 10.72
N THR A 33 -5.39 17.63 11.75
CA THR A 33 -6.59 17.40 12.58
C THR A 33 -7.90 17.82 11.90
N GLU A 34 -7.86 18.65 10.88
CA GLU A 34 -9.05 19.11 10.14
C GLU A 34 -9.42 18.22 8.94
N ARG A 35 -8.55 17.31 8.51
CA ARG A 35 -8.84 16.42 7.37
C ARG A 35 -9.44 15.11 7.86
N SER A 36 -10.67 14.83 7.45
CA SER A 36 -11.29 13.52 7.68
C SER A 36 -10.52 12.43 6.93
N ALA A 37 -10.20 11.36 7.63
CA ALA A 37 -9.58 10.19 7.01
C ALA A 37 -10.52 9.57 5.95
N PRO A 38 -9.98 9.06 4.83
CA PRO A 38 -10.78 8.39 3.82
C PRO A 38 -11.38 7.10 4.34
N THR A 39 -12.57 6.75 3.85
CA THR A 39 -13.30 5.55 4.27
C THR A 39 -13.26 4.42 3.26
N ASP A 40 -12.57 4.63 2.13
CA ASP A 40 -12.57 3.73 0.99
C ASP A 40 -12.17 2.29 1.31
N PHE A 41 -11.21 2.09 2.22
CA PHE A 41 -10.73 0.78 2.66
C PHE A 41 -11.30 0.32 4.01
N ASN A 42 -12.33 0.96 4.55
CA ASN A 42 -12.91 0.54 5.83
C ASN A 42 -13.49 -0.89 5.77
N PHE A 43 -13.96 -1.30 4.61
CA PHE A 43 -14.42 -2.68 4.38
C PHE A 43 -13.33 -3.72 4.64
N ALA A 44 -12.06 -3.39 4.37
CA ALA A 44 -10.94 -4.33 4.50
C ALA A 44 -10.52 -4.57 5.96
N ILE A 45 -10.86 -3.66 6.88
CA ILE A 45 -10.43 -3.74 8.29
C ILE A 45 -11.03 -4.97 8.98
N GLY A 46 -10.19 -5.71 9.70
CA GLY A 46 -10.56 -6.92 10.43
C GLY A 46 -9.84 -8.16 9.95
N THR A 47 -10.37 -9.35 10.29
CA THR A 47 -9.78 -10.65 9.96
C THR A 47 -10.63 -11.39 8.95
N TRP A 48 -9.97 -12.01 7.99
CA TRP A 48 -10.59 -12.62 6.82
C TRP A 48 -10.02 -14.01 6.54
N THR A 49 -10.87 -14.93 6.13
CA THR A 49 -10.48 -16.09 5.36
C THR A 49 -10.48 -15.70 3.89
N VAL A 50 -9.42 -16.03 3.16
CA VAL A 50 -9.22 -15.60 1.79
C VAL A 50 -9.11 -16.81 0.87
N LYS A 51 -9.93 -16.85 -0.17
CA LYS A 51 -9.80 -17.83 -1.27
C LYS A 51 -9.05 -17.18 -2.41
N HIS A 52 -7.99 -17.81 -2.84
CA HIS A 52 -7.12 -17.36 -3.91
C HIS A 52 -7.30 -18.23 -5.14
N ARG A 53 -7.26 -17.61 -6.31
CA ARG A 53 -7.14 -18.25 -7.61
C ARG A 53 -6.09 -17.50 -8.41
N ARG A 54 -4.96 -18.17 -8.73
CA ARG A 54 -3.79 -17.53 -9.32
C ARG A 54 -3.25 -18.36 -10.46
N LEU A 55 -2.80 -17.71 -11.56
CA LEU A 55 -2.06 -18.41 -12.61
C LEU A 55 -0.75 -18.95 -12.03
N LYS A 56 -0.45 -20.19 -12.37
CA LYS A 56 0.81 -20.85 -11.98
C LYS A 56 2.00 -20.09 -12.56
N ASP A 57 1.90 -19.70 -13.81
CA ASP A 57 2.83 -18.83 -14.52
C ASP A 57 2.09 -17.56 -14.97
N LEU A 58 2.57 -16.40 -14.52
CA LEU A 58 1.86 -15.13 -14.68
C LEU A 58 1.86 -14.57 -16.11
N LEU A 59 2.81 -14.99 -16.95
CA LEU A 59 2.98 -14.51 -18.33
C LEU A 59 2.90 -15.65 -19.35
N SER A 60 2.49 -16.85 -18.95
CA SER A 60 2.36 -17.98 -19.86
C SER A 60 1.10 -17.91 -20.71
N GLU A 61 1.19 -18.41 -21.93
CA GLU A 61 0.03 -18.64 -22.78
C GLU A 61 -0.87 -19.76 -22.23
N THR A 62 -0.29 -20.73 -21.52
CA THR A 62 -1.04 -21.79 -20.83
C THR A 62 -1.66 -21.25 -19.55
N LYS A 63 -2.99 -21.21 -19.52
CA LYS A 63 -3.76 -20.68 -18.38
C LYS A 63 -4.05 -21.76 -17.34
N GLU A 64 -2.98 -22.31 -16.74
CA GLU A 64 -3.12 -23.23 -15.62
C GLU A 64 -3.32 -22.41 -14.32
N TRP A 65 -4.50 -22.59 -13.71
CA TRP A 65 -4.85 -21.92 -12.46
C TRP A 65 -4.59 -22.85 -11.28
N ILE A 66 -4.07 -22.29 -10.20
CA ILE A 66 -4.00 -22.92 -8.88
C ILE A 66 -4.97 -22.21 -7.94
N GLU A 67 -5.62 -22.99 -7.09
CA GLU A 67 -6.52 -22.47 -6.04
C GLU A 67 -5.92 -22.86 -4.69
N PHE A 68 -5.99 -21.94 -3.76
CA PHE A 68 -5.51 -22.13 -2.39
C PHE A 68 -6.21 -21.16 -1.45
N GLU A 69 -6.10 -21.44 -0.16
CA GLU A 69 -6.67 -20.59 0.88
C GLU A 69 -5.58 -19.79 1.60
N GLY A 70 -6.00 -18.78 2.31
CA GLY A 70 -5.16 -17.95 3.14
C GLY A 70 -5.98 -17.25 4.20
N SER A 71 -5.30 -16.45 4.99
CA SER A 71 -5.93 -15.53 5.93
C SER A 71 -5.30 -14.17 5.81
N SER A 72 -6.06 -13.15 6.16
CA SER A 72 -5.58 -11.77 6.17
C SER A 72 -6.12 -11.08 7.41
N THR A 73 -5.29 -10.23 8.03
CA THR A 73 -5.69 -9.34 9.11
C THR A 73 -5.26 -7.93 8.76
N THR A 74 -6.24 -7.03 8.65
CA THR A 74 -6.01 -5.63 8.28
C THR A 74 -6.33 -4.72 9.46
N ARG A 75 -5.42 -3.81 9.77
CA ARG A 75 -5.58 -2.78 10.81
C ARG A 75 -5.28 -1.40 10.26
N THR A 76 -5.96 -0.41 10.82
CA THR A 76 -5.73 1.01 10.51
C THR A 76 -4.37 1.48 11.03
N ILE A 77 -3.71 2.32 10.27
CA ILE A 77 -2.47 3.04 10.63
C ILE A 77 -2.59 4.52 10.22
N LEU A 78 -1.59 5.34 10.54
CA LEU A 78 -1.49 6.75 10.12
C LEU A 78 -2.75 7.57 10.44
N GLY A 79 -3.38 7.31 11.62
CA GLY A 79 -4.58 8.05 12.02
C GLY A 79 -5.79 7.87 11.08
N GLY A 80 -5.87 6.76 10.35
CA GLY A 80 -6.91 6.48 9.37
C GLY A 80 -6.50 6.73 7.90
N PHE A 81 -5.37 7.41 7.67
CA PHE A 81 -4.86 7.66 6.31
C PHE A 81 -4.09 6.47 5.72
N GLY A 82 -4.12 5.31 6.36
CA GLY A 82 -3.51 4.10 5.88
C GLY A 82 -3.99 2.86 6.60
N ASN A 83 -3.63 1.71 6.06
CA ASN A 83 -3.82 0.43 6.70
C ASN A 83 -2.65 -0.52 6.38
N LEU A 84 -2.49 -1.50 7.24
CA LEU A 84 -1.52 -2.59 7.12
C LEU A 84 -2.29 -3.90 7.14
N GLU A 85 -2.09 -4.70 6.13
CA GLU A 85 -2.64 -6.06 5.98
C GLU A 85 -1.52 -7.08 6.12
N ASP A 86 -1.66 -8.01 7.07
CA ASP A 86 -0.77 -9.16 7.27
C ASP A 86 -1.45 -10.40 6.69
N ASN A 87 -0.81 -11.03 5.73
CA ASN A 87 -1.32 -12.14 4.96
C ASN A 87 -0.58 -13.44 5.26
N VAL A 88 -1.32 -14.55 5.35
CA VAL A 88 -0.78 -15.91 5.30
C VAL A 88 -1.37 -16.59 4.07
N LEU A 89 -0.52 -17.08 3.18
CA LEU A 89 -0.89 -17.73 1.95
C LEU A 89 -0.50 -19.22 2.01
N HIS A 90 -1.49 -20.11 1.86
CA HIS A 90 -1.30 -21.56 1.95
C HIS A 90 -1.29 -22.16 0.54
N PHE A 91 -0.16 -22.08 -0.16
CA PHE A 91 0.02 -22.77 -1.42
C PHE A 91 0.01 -24.30 -1.22
N PRO A 92 -0.29 -25.12 -2.25
CA PRO A 92 -0.42 -26.58 -2.10
C PRO A 92 0.77 -27.26 -1.42
N ASN A 93 1.99 -26.73 -1.62
CA ASN A 93 3.23 -27.34 -1.11
C ASN A 93 4.03 -26.42 -0.18
N SER A 94 3.53 -25.24 0.14
CA SER A 94 4.25 -24.27 0.98
C SER A 94 3.30 -23.21 1.54
N SER A 95 3.70 -22.60 2.64
CA SER A 95 3.02 -21.40 3.15
C SER A 95 4.03 -20.28 3.30
N PHE A 96 3.62 -19.05 3.03
CA PHE A 96 4.44 -17.88 3.29
C PHE A 96 3.57 -16.70 3.75
N ARG A 97 4.24 -15.70 4.30
CA ARG A 97 3.61 -14.46 4.74
C ARG A 97 3.94 -13.33 3.80
N ALA A 98 3.04 -12.39 3.73
CA ALA A 98 3.27 -11.15 2.99
C ALA A 98 2.49 -10.02 3.66
N ALA A 99 2.90 -8.79 3.42
CA ALA A 99 2.20 -7.63 3.90
C ALA A 99 1.81 -6.70 2.76
N ALA A 100 0.60 -6.14 2.83
CA ALA A 100 0.24 -4.99 2.02
C ALA A 100 0.15 -3.75 2.90
N ILE A 101 0.81 -2.68 2.47
CA ILE A 101 0.74 -1.37 3.11
C ILE A 101 -0.04 -0.47 2.17
N ARG A 102 -1.07 0.22 2.69
CA ARG A 102 -1.83 1.19 1.92
C ARG A 102 -1.75 2.54 2.60
N SER A 103 -1.51 3.58 1.83
CA SER A 103 -1.47 4.96 2.32
C SER A 103 -2.19 5.88 1.36
N TYR A 104 -2.96 6.82 1.92
CA TYR A 104 -3.71 7.81 1.17
C TYR A 104 -2.99 9.16 1.20
N ASP A 105 -2.81 9.75 0.02
CA ASP A 105 -2.35 11.13 -0.10
C ASP A 105 -3.55 12.07 -0.28
N PRO A 106 -3.84 12.93 0.72
CA PRO A 106 -4.96 13.85 0.64
C PRO A 106 -4.78 15.00 -0.39
N ASN A 107 -3.55 15.20 -0.89
CA ASN A 107 -3.29 16.23 -1.89
C ASN A 107 -3.65 15.73 -3.30
N THR A 108 -3.25 14.52 -3.64
CA THR A 108 -3.57 13.87 -4.92
C THR A 108 -4.92 13.15 -4.88
N LYS A 109 -5.46 12.89 -3.68
CA LYS A 109 -6.66 12.08 -3.43
C LYS A 109 -6.52 10.65 -3.94
N GLN A 110 -5.32 10.12 -3.86
CA GLN A 110 -5.00 8.77 -4.32
C GLN A 110 -4.46 7.90 -3.19
N TRP A 111 -4.69 6.60 -3.32
CA TRP A 111 -4.06 5.57 -2.53
C TRP A 111 -2.85 5.01 -3.25
N SER A 112 -1.79 4.73 -2.48
CA SER A 112 -0.66 3.91 -2.89
C SER A 112 -0.71 2.59 -2.14
N ILE A 113 -0.47 1.47 -2.84
CA ILE A 113 -0.49 0.11 -2.28
C ILE A 113 0.84 -0.55 -2.60
N TRP A 114 1.58 -0.91 -1.55
CA TRP A 114 2.84 -1.65 -1.63
C TRP A 114 2.61 -3.09 -1.19
N TRP A 115 3.31 -4.01 -1.85
CA TRP A 115 3.39 -5.41 -1.42
C TRP A 115 4.80 -5.73 -0.97
N LEU A 116 4.91 -6.41 0.17
CA LEU A 116 6.14 -6.95 0.72
C LEU A 116 5.99 -8.46 0.84
N ASP A 117 6.68 -9.20 0.00
CA ASP A 117 6.72 -10.66 0.05
C ASP A 117 7.71 -11.12 1.12
N GLY A 118 7.25 -11.86 2.12
CA GLY A 118 8.08 -12.37 3.21
C GLY A 118 9.18 -13.34 2.78
N ARG A 119 9.10 -13.88 1.55
CA ARG A 119 10.18 -14.68 0.95
C ARG A 119 11.34 -13.81 0.46
N PHE A 120 11.07 -12.52 0.23
CA PHE A 120 12.04 -11.52 -0.22
C PHE A 120 11.97 -10.25 0.66
N PRO A 121 12.25 -10.36 1.98
CA PRO A 121 11.95 -9.29 2.95
C PRO A 121 12.72 -7.99 2.74
N ASN A 122 13.75 -8.01 1.90
CA ASN A 122 14.56 -6.83 1.57
C ASN A 122 14.08 -6.09 0.32
N LYS A 123 12.99 -6.56 -0.32
CA LYS A 123 12.46 -5.99 -1.56
C LYS A 123 10.98 -5.70 -1.40
N ILE A 124 10.65 -4.42 -1.38
CA ILE A 124 9.25 -3.96 -1.50
C ILE A 124 8.94 -3.71 -2.97
N ASP A 125 7.75 -4.09 -3.41
CA ASP A 125 7.34 -3.87 -4.80
C ASP A 125 7.07 -2.39 -5.10
N VAL A 126 7.11 -2.03 -6.39
CA VAL A 126 6.65 -0.72 -6.85
C VAL A 126 5.17 -0.57 -6.49
N PRO A 127 4.77 0.56 -5.88
CA PRO A 127 3.38 0.71 -5.48
C PRO A 127 2.46 0.84 -6.69
N VAL A 128 1.30 0.21 -6.61
CA VAL A 128 0.19 0.57 -7.49
C VAL A 128 -0.54 1.77 -6.91
N VAL A 129 -0.87 2.75 -7.75
CA VAL A 129 -1.49 4.02 -7.34
C VAL A 129 -2.84 4.19 -8.02
N GLY A 130 -3.84 4.68 -7.28
CA GLY A 130 -5.17 4.91 -7.83
C GLY A 130 -6.20 5.36 -6.82
N GLU A 131 -7.46 5.24 -7.20
CA GLU A 131 -8.60 5.75 -6.44
C GLU A 131 -9.80 4.81 -6.50
N PHE A 132 -10.75 5.02 -5.60
CA PHE A 132 -12.07 4.38 -5.64
C PHE A 132 -13.09 5.26 -6.34
N LYS A 133 -13.93 4.62 -7.17
CA LYS A 133 -15.17 5.20 -7.71
C LYS A 133 -16.30 4.20 -7.51
N ASN A 134 -17.37 4.62 -6.84
CA ASN A 134 -18.56 3.78 -6.61
C ASN A 134 -18.23 2.40 -5.99
N LYS A 135 -17.36 2.38 -4.96
CA LYS A 135 -16.89 1.18 -4.25
C LYS A 135 -16.00 0.23 -5.09
N VAL A 136 -15.60 0.64 -6.29
CA VAL A 136 -14.61 -0.07 -7.09
C VAL A 136 -13.33 0.76 -7.14
N GLY A 137 -12.24 0.18 -6.66
CA GLY A 137 -10.90 0.79 -6.68
C GLY A 137 -10.07 0.26 -7.84
N LEU A 138 -9.47 1.16 -8.62
CA LEU A 138 -8.54 0.83 -9.70
C LEU A 138 -7.20 1.46 -9.43
N PHE A 139 -6.15 0.64 -9.41
CA PHE A 139 -4.78 1.04 -9.08
C PHE A 139 -3.82 0.50 -10.13
N TYR A 140 -2.85 1.32 -10.53
CA TYR A 140 -1.95 1.01 -11.62
C TYR A 140 -0.49 1.21 -11.23
N ALA A 141 0.38 0.40 -11.82
CA ALA A 141 1.83 0.59 -11.82
C ALA A 141 2.41 0.19 -13.19
N GLU A 142 3.64 0.62 -13.43
CA GLU A 142 4.48 0.12 -14.51
C GLU A 142 5.62 -0.68 -13.89
N ASP A 143 5.88 -1.86 -14.41
CA ASP A 143 6.90 -2.78 -13.94
C ASP A 143 7.58 -3.47 -15.14
N VAL A 144 8.64 -4.22 -14.86
CA VAL A 144 9.32 -5.05 -15.87
C VAL A 144 9.34 -6.49 -15.34
N LEU A 145 8.53 -7.35 -15.95
CA LEU A 145 8.43 -8.76 -15.60
C LEU A 145 9.11 -9.61 -16.68
N ASN A 146 10.09 -10.43 -16.28
CA ASN A 146 10.87 -11.27 -17.23
C ASN A 146 11.44 -10.46 -18.41
N ASN A 147 11.93 -9.23 -18.16
CA ASN A 147 12.40 -8.26 -19.17
C ASN A 147 11.32 -7.74 -20.12
N ILE A 148 10.04 -7.93 -19.83
CA ILE A 148 8.91 -7.41 -20.61
C ILE A 148 8.31 -6.22 -19.86
N PRO A 149 8.28 -5.00 -20.47
CA PRO A 149 7.52 -3.88 -19.90
C PRO A 149 6.06 -4.28 -19.70
N THR A 150 5.58 -4.14 -18.48
CA THR A 150 4.27 -4.66 -18.07
C THR A 150 3.54 -3.60 -17.27
N LYS A 151 2.31 -3.28 -17.65
CA LYS A 151 1.40 -2.53 -16.78
C LYS A 151 0.71 -3.50 -15.83
N VAL A 152 0.67 -3.11 -14.57
CA VAL A 152 -0.02 -3.83 -13.48
C VAL A 152 -1.28 -3.08 -13.15
N ARG A 153 -2.39 -3.80 -12.98
CA ARG A 153 -3.64 -3.25 -12.46
C ARG A 153 -4.15 -4.08 -11.30
N PHE A 154 -4.43 -3.43 -10.16
CA PHE A 154 -5.24 -4.01 -9.10
C PHE A 154 -6.66 -3.47 -9.20
N THR A 155 -7.64 -4.34 -9.02
CA THR A 155 -9.05 -3.98 -8.91
C THR A 155 -9.55 -4.45 -7.54
N TRP A 156 -10.06 -3.54 -6.73
CA TRP A 156 -10.83 -3.85 -5.54
C TRP A 156 -12.31 -3.63 -5.81
N ASP A 157 -13.14 -4.61 -5.53
CA ASP A 157 -14.60 -4.50 -5.55
C ASP A 157 -15.14 -4.69 -4.13
N SER A 158 -15.63 -3.62 -3.55
CA SER A 158 -16.27 -3.58 -2.23
C SER A 158 -17.78 -3.29 -2.30
N THR A 159 -18.41 -3.54 -3.44
CA THR A 159 -19.86 -3.40 -3.60
C THR A 159 -20.63 -4.30 -2.63
N LEU A 160 -20.05 -5.46 -2.30
CA LEU A 160 -20.47 -6.36 -1.23
C LEU A 160 -19.42 -6.31 -0.10
N PRO A 161 -19.56 -5.43 0.90
CA PRO A 161 -18.51 -5.20 1.89
C PRO A 161 -18.21 -6.40 2.79
N GLU A 162 -19.15 -7.33 2.94
CA GLU A 162 -18.93 -8.58 3.68
C GLU A 162 -18.29 -9.70 2.84
N ASN A 163 -18.20 -9.48 1.52
CA ASN A 163 -17.53 -10.39 0.61
C ASN A 163 -16.78 -9.60 -0.49
N PRO A 164 -15.83 -8.75 -0.13
CA PRO A 164 -15.06 -7.98 -1.09
C PRO A 164 -14.20 -8.90 -1.98
N ARG A 165 -13.87 -8.40 -3.16
CA ARG A 165 -13.04 -9.09 -4.14
C ARG A 165 -11.86 -8.24 -4.54
N TRP A 166 -10.78 -8.90 -4.89
CA TRP A 166 -9.60 -8.27 -5.46
C TRP A 166 -9.10 -9.06 -6.65
N GLU A 167 -8.59 -8.35 -7.64
CA GLU A 167 -7.98 -8.92 -8.83
C GLU A 167 -6.69 -8.19 -9.18
N GLN A 168 -5.71 -8.97 -9.68
CA GLN A 168 -4.54 -8.47 -10.37
C GLN A 168 -4.61 -8.86 -11.84
N ALA A 169 -4.34 -7.89 -12.71
CA ALA A 169 -4.20 -8.11 -14.13
C ALA A 169 -2.92 -7.46 -14.66
N PHE A 170 -2.34 -8.10 -15.68
CA PHE A 170 -1.19 -7.58 -16.41
C PHE A 170 -1.55 -7.23 -17.83
N SER A 171 -0.84 -6.23 -18.38
CA SER A 171 -0.88 -5.84 -19.77
C SER A 171 0.54 -5.68 -20.30
N THR A 172 0.87 -6.34 -21.39
CA THR A 172 2.16 -6.23 -22.10
C THR A 172 2.04 -5.40 -23.39
N ASP A 173 0.86 -4.84 -23.67
CA ASP A 173 0.54 -4.04 -24.84
C ASP A 173 0.13 -2.60 -24.46
N ASN A 174 0.75 -2.07 -23.42
CA ASN A 174 0.54 -0.72 -22.91
C ASN A 174 -0.88 -0.41 -22.42
N GLY A 175 -1.61 -1.42 -21.95
CA GLY A 175 -2.95 -1.27 -21.36
C GLY A 175 -4.10 -1.44 -22.35
N ILE A 176 -3.84 -1.91 -23.58
CA ILE A 176 -4.88 -2.19 -24.57
C ILE A 176 -5.66 -3.45 -24.17
N THR A 177 -4.94 -4.52 -23.83
CA THR A 177 -5.55 -5.75 -23.30
C THR A 177 -5.04 -6.06 -21.91
N TRP A 178 -5.84 -6.75 -21.12
CA TRP A 178 -5.54 -7.10 -19.73
C TRP A 178 -5.81 -8.57 -19.48
N GLN A 179 -4.84 -9.26 -18.90
CA GLN A 179 -4.98 -10.63 -18.46
C GLN A 179 -5.03 -10.69 -16.94
N THR A 180 -6.20 -11.03 -16.38
CA THR A 180 -6.30 -11.35 -14.95
C THR A 180 -5.47 -12.60 -14.67
N ASN A 181 -4.59 -12.51 -13.68
CA ASN A 181 -3.64 -13.57 -13.31
C ASN A 181 -3.71 -13.96 -11.84
N TRP A 182 -4.42 -13.20 -11.00
CA TRP A 182 -4.67 -13.53 -9.61
C TRP A 182 -5.97 -12.88 -9.17
N SER A 183 -6.82 -13.62 -8.48
CA SER A 183 -8.03 -13.11 -7.85
C SER A 183 -8.15 -13.64 -6.42
N MET A 184 -8.79 -12.85 -5.57
CA MET A 184 -9.07 -13.16 -4.18
C MET A 184 -10.53 -12.85 -3.86
N SER A 185 -11.15 -13.69 -3.04
CA SER A 185 -12.44 -13.40 -2.40
C SER A 185 -12.29 -13.54 -0.90
N PHE A 186 -12.88 -12.60 -0.18
CA PHE A 186 -12.72 -12.47 1.27
C PHE A 186 -14.03 -12.81 1.97
N LEU A 187 -13.95 -13.60 3.03
CA LEU A 187 -15.05 -13.92 3.94
C LEU A 187 -14.62 -13.54 5.35
N ARG A 188 -15.49 -12.90 6.12
CA ARG A 188 -15.18 -12.58 7.53
C ARG A 188 -14.80 -13.86 8.26
N ALA A 189 -13.68 -13.81 8.98
CA ALA A 189 -13.35 -14.87 9.93
C ALA A 189 -14.26 -14.74 11.15
N ASN A 190 -14.83 -15.87 11.59
CA ASN A 190 -15.66 -15.95 12.79
C ASN A 190 -14.83 -15.80 14.07
#